data_dd590100d0869d510ac69f6f2b10a1ec
#
_entry.id   dd590100d0869d510ac69f6f2b10a1ec
#
_cell.length_a   1.000
_cell.length_b   1.000
_cell.length_c   1.000
_cell.angle_alpha   90.00
_cell.angle_beta   90.00
_cell.angle_gamma   90.00
#
_symmetry.space_group_name_H-M   'P 1'
#
loop_
_entity.id
_entity.type
_entity.pdbx_description
1 polymer ?
#
loop_
_entity_poly.entity_id
_entity_poly.type
_entity_poly.pdbx_seq_one_letter_code
_entity_poly.pdbx_strand_id
1 'polypeptide(L)'
;MAQSDWVFNIESEIYTIVKTRLNTDLKTTYPSLLITQQQKLNDDTSLPAIFIKMLDSPEMGADLEGSTVNAMYITFEVHITIAKDGANNGMSGLRKIGAAVLDNFKKLRFQMSTRGEITRETTDTYSMIARFSRIVAAGQAINF
;
A
#
# COMPACT_ATOMS: atom_id res chain seq x y z
N MET A 1 -28.13 -1.06 4.19
CA MET A 1 -26.71 -1.42 4.20
C MET A 1 -26.37 -2.10 5.52
N ALA A 2 -25.68 -3.21 5.49
CA ALA A 2 -25.25 -3.89 6.72
C ALA A 2 -24.24 -3.05 7.49
N GLN A 3 -24.26 -3.12 8.81
CA GLN A 3 -23.40 -2.31 9.66
C GLN A 3 -21.92 -2.67 9.50
N SER A 4 -21.61 -3.86 9.02
CA SER A 4 -20.23 -4.35 8.86
C SER A 4 -19.74 -4.34 7.42
N ASP A 5 -20.45 -3.72 6.49
CA ASP A 5 -20.03 -3.65 5.09
C ASP A 5 -18.66 -3.00 4.92
N TRP A 6 -18.34 -2.05 5.80
CA TRP A 6 -17.05 -1.35 5.76
C TRP A 6 -15.85 -2.29 5.87
N VAL A 7 -16.02 -3.43 6.53
CA VAL A 7 -14.97 -4.42 6.73
C VAL A 7 -14.42 -4.93 5.40
N PHE A 8 -15.31 -5.14 4.44
CA PHE A 8 -14.92 -5.65 3.11
C PHE A 8 -14.61 -4.54 2.12
N ASN A 9 -15.06 -3.32 2.39
CA ASN A 9 -14.83 -2.19 1.49
C ASN A 9 -13.58 -1.40 1.82
N ILE A 10 -13.04 -1.56 3.04
CA ILE A 10 -11.91 -0.74 3.52
C ILE A 10 -10.65 -0.88 2.66
N GLU A 11 -10.35 -2.07 2.18
CA GLU A 11 -9.19 -2.30 1.31
C GLU A 11 -9.30 -1.49 0.02
N SER A 12 -10.45 -1.57 -0.63
CA SER A 12 -10.70 -0.84 -1.88
C SER A 12 -10.65 0.68 -1.67
N GLU A 13 -11.22 1.15 -0.59
CA GLU A 13 -11.23 2.58 -0.27
C GLU A 13 -9.82 3.12 -0.06
N ILE A 14 -9.04 2.45 0.78
CA ILE A 14 -7.67 2.89 1.07
C ILE A 14 -6.80 2.75 -0.18
N TYR A 15 -6.91 1.64 -0.89
CA TYR A 15 -6.18 1.44 -2.14
C TYR A 15 -6.43 2.57 -3.13
N THR A 16 -7.69 2.94 -3.33
CA THR A 16 -8.06 4.00 -4.27
C THR A 16 -7.45 5.35 -3.87
N ILE A 17 -7.51 5.70 -2.58
CA ILE A 17 -6.95 6.94 -2.07
C ILE A 17 -5.44 6.97 -2.27
N VAL A 18 -4.75 5.91 -1.87
CA VAL A 18 -3.28 5.83 -1.97
C VAL A 18 -2.84 5.85 -3.42
N LYS A 19 -3.50 5.08 -4.29
CA LYS A 19 -3.21 5.04 -5.72
C LYS A 19 -3.33 6.43 -6.35
N THR A 20 -4.43 7.13 -6.06
CA THR A 20 -4.68 8.47 -6.61
C THR A 20 -3.58 9.44 -6.17
N ARG A 21 -3.22 9.43 -4.90
CA ARG A 21 -2.19 10.32 -4.37
C ARG A 21 -0.80 9.99 -4.90
N LEU A 22 -0.47 8.72 -5.01
CA LEU A 22 0.83 8.29 -5.56
C LEU A 22 0.95 8.67 -7.03
N ASN A 23 -0.11 8.50 -7.81
CA ASN A 23 -0.09 8.95 -9.20
C ASN A 23 0.15 10.46 -9.28
N THR A 24 -0.49 11.25 -8.44
CA THR A 24 -0.27 12.69 -8.39
C THR A 24 1.18 13.03 -8.04
N ASP A 25 1.75 12.32 -7.06
CA ASP A 25 3.09 12.63 -6.56
C ASP A 25 4.20 12.14 -7.49
N LEU A 26 4.00 11.03 -8.19
CA LEU A 26 5.08 10.30 -8.86
C LEU A 26 4.96 10.26 -10.38
N LYS A 27 3.80 10.46 -10.95
CA LYS A 27 3.57 10.23 -12.40
C LYS A 27 4.42 11.14 -13.29
N THR A 28 4.73 12.35 -12.84
CA THR A 28 5.57 13.28 -13.59
C THR A 28 7.00 12.75 -13.70
N THR A 29 7.54 12.22 -12.59
CA THR A 29 8.89 11.65 -12.57
C THR A 29 8.93 10.25 -13.21
N TYR A 30 7.85 9.50 -13.05
CA TYR A 30 7.73 8.11 -13.51
C TYR A 30 6.50 7.97 -14.41
N PRO A 31 6.58 8.35 -15.70
CA PRO A 31 5.41 8.29 -16.59
C PRO A 31 4.87 6.87 -16.79
N SER A 32 5.73 5.86 -16.64
CA SER A 32 5.35 4.46 -16.81
C SER A 32 4.93 3.78 -15.50
N LEU A 33 4.73 4.56 -14.44
CA LEU A 33 4.37 4.02 -13.12
C LEU A 33 3.11 3.16 -13.21
N LEU A 34 3.20 1.95 -12.67
CA LEU A 34 2.08 1.03 -12.52
C LEU A 34 1.78 0.84 -11.05
N ILE A 35 0.53 1.06 -10.66
CA ILE A 35 0.04 0.77 -9.31
C ILE A 35 -1.06 -0.26 -9.44
N THR A 36 -0.94 -1.38 -8.72
CA THR A 36 -1.82 -2.52 -8.89
C THR A 36 -2.04 -3.26 -7.57
N GLN A 37 -3.11 -4.05 -7.52
CA GLN A 37 -3.35 -5.03 -6.46
C GLN A 37 -2.92 -6.44 -6.88
N GLN A 38 -2.50 -6.63 -8.12
CA GLN A 38 -2.06 -7.94 -8.61
C GLN A 38 -0.59 -8.17 -8.29
N GLN A 39 -0.31 -9.28 -7.63
CA GLN A 39 1.02 -9.61 -7.13
C GLN A 39 1.99 -10.03 -8.23
N LYS A 40 1.48 -10.64 -9.31
CA LYS A 40 2.35 -11.25 -10.31
C LYS A 40 2.83 -10.25 -11.33
N LEU A 41 4.14 -10.04 -11.38
CA LEU A 41 4.80 -9.28 -12.43
C LEU A 41 5.21 -10.23 -13.54
N ASN A 42 5.16 -9.75 -14.78
CA ASN A 42 5.62 -10.47 -15.93
C ASN A 42 6.58 -9.58 -16.75
N ASP A 43 7.10 -10.11 -17.85
CA ASP A 43 8.08 -9.39 -18.68
C ASP A 43 7.51 -8.10 -19.30
N ASP A 44 6.19 -8.02 -19.44
CA ASP A 44 5.51 -6.85 -19.99
C ASP A 44 5.11 -5.83 -18.94
N THR A 45 5.44 -6.08 -17.67
CA THR A 45 5.07 -5.18 -16.58
C THR A 45 5.84 -3.87 -16.68
N SER A 46 5.10 -2.74 -16.68
CA SER A 46 5.73 -1.42 -16.65
C SER A 46 6.45 -1.20 -15.32
N LEU A 47 7.61 -0.55 -15.38
CA LEU A 47 8.38 -0.20 -14.20
C LEU A 47 8.51 1.32 -14.12
N PRO A 48 8.52 1.89 -12.91
CA PRO A 48 8.40 1.22 -11.63
C PRO A 48 6.99 0.68 -11.39
N ALA A 49 6.88 -0.37 -10.59
CA ALA A 49 5.61 -0.96 -10.23
C ALA A 49 5.43 -0.94 -8.71
N ILE A 50 4.26 -0.56 -8.27
CA ILE A 50 3.87 -0.56 -6.86
C ILE A 50 2.68 -1.51 -6.70
N PHE A 51 2.89 -2.55 -5.91
CA PHE A 51 1.85 -3.53 -5.62
C PHE A 51 1.39 -3.33 -4.18
N ILE A 52 0.09 -3.10 -3.99
CA ILE A 52 -0.50 -2.78 -2.69
C ILE A 52 -1.56 -3.82 -2.37
N LYS A 53 -1.43 -4.49 -1.24
CA LYS A 53 -2.45 -5.42 -0.77
C LYS A 53 -2.68 -5.31 0.72
N MET A 54 -3.90 -5.61 1.15
CA MET A 54 -4.22 -5.74 2.56
C MET A 54 -3.96 -7.17 3.00
N LEU A 55 -3.23 -7.32 4.08
CA LEU A 55 -2.99 -8.62 4.71
C LEU A 55 -4.18 -8.99 5.60
N ASP A 56 -4.16 -10.19 6.15
CA ASP A 56 -5.16 -10.63 7.12
C ASP A 56 -5.27 -9.59 8.24
N SER A 57 -6.49 -9.13 8.49
CA SER A 57 -6.74 -8.02 9.38
C SER A 57 -7.74 -8.46 10.44
N PRO A 58 -7.26 -8.77 11.65
CA PRO A 58 -8.14 -9.29 12.69
C PRO A 58 -9.09 -8.22 13.23
N GLU A 59 -10.27 -8.67 13.57
CA GLU A 59 -11.23 -7.87 14.32
C GLU A 59 -10.68 -7.52 15.70
N MET A 60 -10.89 -6.29 16.12
CA MET A 60 -10.48 -5.81 17.42
C MET A 60 -11.67 -5.18 18.14
N GLY A 61 -11.88 -5.60 19.36
CA GLY A 61 -13.05 -5.20 20.12
C GLY A 61 -14.31 -5.86 19.59
N ALA A 62 -15.30 -5.93 20.44
CA ALA A 62 -16.61 -6.48 20.08
C ALA A 62 -17.66 -5.76 20.89
N ASP A 63 -18.90 -5.70 20.38
CA ASP A 63 -20.02 -5.32 21.20
C ASP A 63 -20.35 -6.47 22.16
N LEU A 64 -21.27 -6.23 23.10
CA LEU A 64 -21.64 -7.22 24.10
C LEU A 64 -22.25 -8.48 23.47
N GLU A 65 -22.84 -8.35 22.31
CA GLU A 65 -23.49 -9.44 21.60
C GLU A 65 -22.61 -10.07 20.52
N GLY A 66 -21.48 -9.42 20.19
CA GLY A 66 -20.59 -9.90 19.14
C GLY A 66 -21.20 -9.80 17.75
N SER A 67 -22.23 -8.98 17.55
CA SER A 67 -22.98 -8.93 16.30
C SER A 67 -22.43 -7.95 15.28
N THR A 68 -21.56 -7.02 15.68
CA THR A 68 -20.96 -6.03 14.78
C THR A 68 -19.46 -5.95 14.95
N VAL A 69 -18.78 -5.59 13.89
CA VAL A 69 -17.34 -5.33 13.94
C VAL A 69 -17.12 -3.87 14.28
N ASN A 70 -16.54 -3.60 15.45
CA ASN A 70 -16.31 -2.24 15.93
C ASN A 70 -14.99 -1.66 15.43
N ALA A 71 -13.97 -2.48 15.28
CA ALA A 71 -12.66 -2.06 14.83
C ALA A 71 -11.89 -3.22 14.22
N MET A 72 -10.92 -2.90 13.38
CA MET A 72 -9.99 -3.88 12.79
C MET A 72 -8.57 -3.36 12.92
N TYR A 73 -7.63 -4.28 13.13
CA TYR A 73 -6.20 -3.99 12.97
C TYR A 73 -5.82 -4.29 11.52
N ILE A 74 -5.58 -3.25 10.74
CA ILE A 74 -5.39 -3.33 9.31
C ILE A 74 -3.90 -3.19 8.97
N THR A 75 -3.40 -4.10 8.15
CA THR A 75 -2.03 -4.05 7.65
C THR A 75 -2.05 -4.08 6.12
N PHE A 76 -1.41 -3.08 5.51
CA PHE A 76 -1.14 -3.07 4.08
C PHE A 76 0.31 -3.43 3.83
N GLU A 77 0.54 -4.30 2.85
CA GLU A 77 1.87 -4.63 2.37
C GLU A 77 2.07 -4.01 1.00
N VAL A 78 3.18 -3.29 0.85
CA VAL A 78 3.51 -2.58 -0.40
C VAL A 78 4.81 -3.14 -0.93
N HIS A 79 4.76 -3.65 -2.16
CA HIS A 79 5.93 -4.13 -2.90
C HIS A 79 6.25 -3.09 -3.96
N ILE A 80 7.50 -2.62 -3.99
CA ILE A 80 7.97 -1.66 -4.97
C ILE A 80 9.07 -2.30 -5.78
N THR A 81 8.93 -2.32 -7.10
CA THR A 81 9.94 -2.84 -8.02
C THR A 81 10.32 -1.75 -9.01
N ILE A 82 11.62 -1.58 -9.23
CA ILE A 82 12.14 -0.53 -10.10
C ILE A 82 13.29 -1.08 -10.94
N ALA A 83 13.47 -0.52 -12.13
CA ALA A 83 14.62 -0.85 -12.97
C ALA A 83 15.92 -0.44 -12.29
N LYS A 84 16.95 -1.23 -12.47
CA LYS A 84 18.27 -0.98 -11.88
C LYS A 84 18.93 0.26 -12.46
N ASP A 85 18.86 0.44 -13.76
CA ASP A 85 19.59 1.47 -14.49
C ASP A 85 18.66 2.54 -15.06
N GLY A 86 19.20 3.71 -15.27
CA GLY A 86 18.47 4.84 -15.85
C GLY A 86 18.24 5.96 -14.87
N ALA A 87 17.83 7.12 -15.40
CA ALA A 87 17.52 8.29 -14.59
C ALA A 87 16.34 8.00 -13.66
N ASN A 88 16.45 8.39 -12.40
CA ASN A 88 15.44 8.19 -11.35
C ASN A 88 15.19 6.72 -11.00
N ASN A 89 16.01 5.80 -11.49
CA ASN A 89 15.91 4.37 -11.19
C ASN A 89 16.96 3.94 -10.15
N GLY A 90 17.11 2.64 -9.95
CA GLY A 90 18.05 2.06 -9.03
C GLY A 90 17.64 2.22 -7.58
N MET A 91 18.57 2.04 -6.68
CA MET A 91 18.30 2.13 -5.23
C MET A 91 17.84 3.52 -4.82
N SER A 92 18.40 4.56 -5.42
CA SER A 92 18.00 5.94 -5.15
C SER A 92 16.54 6.19 -5.53
N GLY A 93 16.14 5.73 -6.72
CA GLY A 93 14.75 5.83 -7.16
C GLY A 93 13.80 5.04 -6.27
N LEU A 94 14.23 3.85 -5.85
CA LEU A 94 13.43 3.00 -4.97
C LEU A 94 13.18 3.69 -3.63
N ARG A 95 14.19 4.34 -3.06
CA ARG A 95 14.05 5.10 -1.81
C ARG A 95 13.11 6.29 -1.98
N LYS A 96 13.18 6.97 -3.13
CA LYS A 96 12.29 8.09 -3.44
C LYS A 96 10.82 7.64 -3.49
N ILE A 97 10.56 6.55 -4.17
CA ILE A 97 9.20 5.97 -4.24
C ILE A 97 8.75 5.50 -2.87
N GLY A 98 9.64 4.84 -2.12
CA GLY A 98 9.34 4.39 -0.76
C GLY A 98 8.97 5.54 0.17
N ALA A 99 9.65 6.68 0.06
CA ALA A 99 9.32 7.87 0.83
C ALA A 99 7.93 8.41 0.49
N ALA A 100 7.57 8.43 -0.79
CA ALA A 100 6.24 8.85 -1.21
C ALA A 100 5.15 7.92 -0.69
N VAL A 101 5.39 6.61 -0.71
CA VAL A 101 4.47 5.62 -0.16
C VAL A 101 4.30 5.83 1.34
N LEU A 102 5.40 5.97 2.07
CA LEU A 102 5.37 6.23 3.51
C LEU A 102 4.55 7.49 3.83
N ASP A 103 4.82 8.58 3.13
CA ASP A 103 4.13 9.85 3.37
C ASP A 103 2.63 9.73 3.15
N ASN A 104 2.21 8.98 2.13
CA ASN A 104 0.79 8.80 1.85
C ASN A 104 0.09 7.93 2.90
N PHE A 105 0.73 6.88 3.37
CA PHE A 105 0.17 6.08 4.46
C PHE A 105 0.17 6.84 5.79
N LYS A 106 1.19 7.68 6.05
CA LYS A 106 1.20 8.53 7.25
C LYS A 106 0.07 9.53 7.26
N LYS A 107 -0.31 10.08 6.10
CA LYS A 107 -1.47 10.97 5.99
C LYS A 107 -2.78 10.26 6.36
N LEU A 108 -2.85 8.96 6.16
CA LEU A 108 -3.99 8.13 6.57
C LEU A 108 -3.81 7.58 7.99
N ARG A 109 -2.81 8.07 8.72
CA ARG A 109 -2.51 7.70 10.11
C ARG A 109 -2.06 6.25 10.30
N PHE A 110 -1.52 5.64 9.26
CA PHE A 110 -0.83 4.37 9.38
C PHE A 110 0.56 4.58 9.96
N GLN A 111 1.06 3.56 10.64
CA GLN A 111 2.45 3.49 11.06
C GLN A 111 3.17 2.45 10.23
N MET A 112 4.43 2.72 9.89
CA MET A 112 5.26 1.72 9.21
C MET A 112 5.66 0.65 10.21
N SER A 113 5.10 -0.55 10.06
CA SER A 113 5.39 -1.67 10.95
C SER A 113 6.60 -2.49 10.48
N THR A 114 6.91 -2.43 9.17
CA THR A 114 8.07 -3.09 8.61
C THR A 114 8.64 -2.23 7.49
N ARG A 115 9.94 -1.98 7.56
CA ARG A 115 10.72 -1.42 6.45
C ARG A 115 11.63 -2.55 5.97
N GLY A 116 11.28 -3.14 4.83
CA GLY A 116 12.06 -4.22 4.27
C GLY A 116 13.38 -3.74 3.70
N GLU A 117 14.29 -4.66 3.51
CA GLU A 117 15.55 -4.38 2.84
C GLU A 117 15.33 -4.21 1.35
N ILE A 118 16.18 -3.40 0.73
CA ILE A 118 16.25 -3.31 -0.72
C ILE A 118 16.97 -4.55 -1.22
N THR A 119 16.30 -5.33 -2.06
CA THR A 119 16.86 -6.56 -2.61
C THR A 119 16.96 -6.46 -4.13
N ARG A 120 17.91 -7.20 -4.68
CA ARG A 120 18.02 -7.36 -6.12
C ARG A 120 17.13 -8.52 -6.53
N GLU A 121 15.97 -8.19 -7.10
CA GLU A 121 14.98 -9.21 -7.45
C GLU A 121 15.37 -10.00 -8.70
N THR A 122 15.87 -9.28 -9.71
CA THR A 122 16.42 -9.87 -10.94
C THR A 122 17.72 -9.18 -11.26
N THR A 123 18.35 -9.58 -12.38
CA THR A 123 19.57 -8.93 -12.86
C THR A 123 19.35 -7.43 -13.12
N ASP A 124 18.13 -7.06 -13.50
CA ASP A 124 17.83 -5.70 -13.98
C ASP A 124 16.88 -4.92 -13.05
N THR A 125 16.47 -5.48 -11.91
CA THR A 125 15.51 -4.82 -11.01
C THR A 125 15.93 -4.90 -9.56
N TYR A 126 15.52 -3.86 -8.81
CA TYR A 126 15.53 -3.86 -7.35
C TYR A 126 14.11 -3.86 -6.83
N SER A 127 13.91 -4.42 -5.66
CA SER A 127 12.61 -4.36 -4.98
C SER A 127 12.74 -4.13 -3.49
N MET A 128 11.65 -3.67 -2.91
CA MET A 128 11.53 -3.42 -1.48
C MET A 128 10.10 -3.71 -1.05
N ILE A 129 9.96 -4.24 0.17
CA ILE A 129 8.66 -4.49 0.78
C ILE A 129 8.55 -3.63 2.03
N ALA A 130 7.42 -2.93 2.17
CA ALA A 130 7.11 -2.19 3.39
C ALA A 130 5.71 -2.56 3.86
N ARG A 131 5.48 -2.49 5.17
CA ARG A 131 4.17 -2.75 5.76
C ARG A 131 3.75 -1.57 6.62
N PHE A 132 2.46 -1.27 6.55
CA PHE A 132 1.85 -0.15 7.25
C PHE A 132 0.60 -0.64 7.96
N SER A 133 0.46 -0.29 9.23
CA SER A 133 -0.62 -0.80 10.05
C SER A 133 -1.31 0.31 10.82
N ARG A 134 -2.61 0.14 11.06
CA ARG A 134 -3.37 0.97 11.99
C ARG A 134 -4.63 0.23 12.43
N ILE A 135 -5.18 0.69 13.54
CA ILE A 135 -6.52 0.29 13.96
C ILE A 135 -7.52 1.24 13.29
N VAL A 136 -8.54 0.69 12.66
CA VAL A 136 -9.63 1.46 12.05
C VAL A 136 -10.92 1.07 12.74
N ALA A 137 -11.60 2.05 13.33
CA ALA A 137 -12.92 1.87 13.90
C ALA A 137 -14.00 2.11 12.83
N ALA A 138 -15.17 1.55 13.01
CA ALA A 138 -16.26 1.61 12.04
C ALA A 138 -16.59 3.04 11.60
N GLY A 139 -16.62 4.00 12.54
CA GLY A 139 -16.92 5.39 12.19
C GLY A 139 -15.81 6.10 11.42
N GLN A 140 -14.58 5.62 11.51
CA GLN A 140 -13.42 6.21 10.81
C GLN A 140 -13.36 5.81 9.34
N ALA A 141 -13.90 4.64 9.01
CA ALA A 141 -13.81 4.10 7.65
C ALA A 141 -14.47 5.00 6.61
N ILE A 142 -15.34 5.91 7.01
CA ILE A 142 -16.07 6.82 6.12
C ILE A 142 -15.32 8.13 5.90
N ASN A 143 -14.33 8.45 6.73
CA ASN A 143 -13.69 9.77 6.79
C ASN A 143 -12.21 9.77 6.39
N PHE A 144 -11.83 8.90 5.51
CA PHE A 144 -10.46 8.88 4.97
C PHE A 144 -10.15 10.02 3.98
#